data_7348547b571f395a2f98444467c5d39d
#
_entry.id   7348547b571f395a2f98444467c5d39d
#
_cell.length_a   1.000
_cell.length_b   1.000
_cell.length_c   1.000
_cell.angle_alpha   90.00
_cell.angle_beta   90.00
_cell.angle_gamma   90.00
#
_symmetry.space_group_name_H-M   'P 1'
#
loop_
_entity.id
_entity.type
_entity.pdbx_description
1 polymer ?
#
loop_
_entity_poly.entity_id
_entity_poly.type
_entity_poly.pdbx_seq_one_letter_code
_entity_poly.pdbx_strand_id
1 'polypeptide(L)'
;MLGICGGYQILGKTISDPDGIEGAAGSTEGLGYLDVQTTMTANKKVTPTAAVHLASGTQINGYEIHIGDTIGNDCSRPFATSNGTPDGAITLTGQIMGTYLHGLFSNNSFRRYFLKNIGAKPSNLDYDQEVESILDKLGDHMEKNVDIEAFISIAR
;
A
#
# COMPACT_ATOMS: atom_id res chain seq x y z
N MET A 1 11.36 -9.33 -2.07
CA MET A 1 9.89 -9.55 -2.00
C MET A 1 9.28 -8.38 -1.20
N LEU A 2 8.13 -7.85 -1.61
CA LEU A 2 7.40 -6.82 -0.89
C LEU A 2 5.97 -7.28 -0.68
N GLY A 3 5.51 -7.32 0.57
CA GLY A 3 4.11 -7.54 0.96
C GLY A 3 3.43 -6.21 1.31
N ILE A 4 2.23 -5.98 0.79
CA ILE A 4 1.44 -4.79 1.09
C ILE A 4 0.13 -5.24 1.74
N CYS A 5 -0.27 -4.61 2.84
CA CYS A 5 -1.50 -4.88 3.57
C CYS A 5 -1.62 -6.37 3.98
N GLY A 6 -2.65 -7.09 3.53
CA GLY A 6 -2.76 -8.54 3.75
C GLY A 6 -1.56 -9.33 3.24
N GLY A 7 -0.88 -8.84 2.18
CA GLY A 7 0.39 -9.39 1.73
C GLY A 7 1.52 -9.26 2.77
N TYR A 8 1.54 -8.19 3.54
CA TYR A 8 2.48 -8.04 4.66
C TYR A 8 2.14 -9.04 5.78
N GLN A 9 0.87 -9.16 6.13
CA GLN A 9 0.41 -10.08 7.18
C GLN A 9 0.77 -11.54 6.85
N ILE A 10 0.51 -11.98 5.61
CA ILE A 10 0.80 -13.37 5.21
C ILE A 10 2.29 -13.69 5.14
N LEU A 11 3.17 -12.70 4.96
CA LEU A 11 4.62 -12.89 5.05
C LEU A 11 5.10 -13.17 6.47
N GLY A 12 4.31 -12.83 7.49
CA GLY A 12 4.58 -13.12 8.90
C GLY A 12 4.47 -14.60 9.26
N LYS A 13 4.64 -14.90 10.54
CA LYS A 13 4.54 -16.27 11.09
C LYS A 13 3.10 -16.70 11.31
N THR A 14 2.26 -15.79 11.81
CA THR A 14 0.89 -16.11 12.25
C THR A 14 -0.02 -14.92 12.04
N ILE A 15 -1.24 -15.20 11.60
CA ILE A 15 -2.37 -14.26 11.61
C ILE A 15 -3.41 -14.83 12.56
N SER A 16 -3.71 -14.11 13.63
CA SER A 16 -4.68 -14.50 14.66
C SER A 16 -5.92 -13.63 14.57
N ASP A 17 -7.08 -14.26 14.50
CA ASP A 17 -8.39 -13.60 14.54
C ASP A 17 -9.22 -14.19 15.69
N PRO A 18 -8.90 -13.82 16.95
CA PRO A 18 -9.54 -14.42 18.11
C PRO A 18 -11.04 -14.14 18.21
N ASP A 19 -11.48 -13.01 17.67
CA ASP A 19 -12.85 -12.53 17.75
C ASP A 19 -13.68 -12.78 16.47
N GLY A 20 -13.06 -13.37 15.43
CA GLY A 20 -13.73 -13.65 14.16
C GLY A 20 -14.12 -12.40 13.37
N ILE A 21 -13.23 -11.42 13.30
CA ILE A 21 -13.48 -10.12 12.68
C ILE A 21 -13.58 -10.22 11.15
N GLU A 22 -12.72 -11.03 10.54
CA GLU A 22 -12.72 -11.25 9.08
C GLU A 22 -13.14 -12.68 8.68
N GLY A 23 -13.48 -13.55 9.65
CA GLY A 23 -13.87 -14.92 9.36
C GLY A 23 -14.24 -15.70 10.60
N ALA A 24 -14.03 -17.01 10.58
CA ALA A 24 -14.17 -17.83 11.77
C ALA A 24 -13.04 -17.53 12.76
N ALA A 25 -13.37 -17.40 14.05
CA ALA A 25 -12.36 -17.18 15.07
C ALA A 25 -11.29 -18.28 15.06
N GLY A 26 -10.01 -17.87 15.12
CA GLY A 26 -8.91 -18.81 15.07
C GLY A 26 -7.58 -18.18 14.72
N SER A 27 -6.63 -19.00 14.34
CA SER A 27 -5.30 -18.56 13.88
C SER A 27 -4.88 -19.34 12.65
N THR A 28 -4.20 -18.68 11.72
CA THR A 28 -3.66 -19.26 10.49
C THR A 28 -2.15 -19.02 10.46
N GLU A 29 -1.40 -20.03 10.05
CA GLU A 29 0.03 -19.90 9.80
C GLU A 29 0.27 -19.06 8.55
N GLY A 30 1.19 -18.11 8.64
CA GLY A 30 1.72 -17.35 7.51
C GLY A 30 2.89 -18.07 6.83
N LEU A 31 3.56 -17.37 5.93
CA LEU A 31 4.72 -17.89 5.21
C LEU A 31 6.01 -17.92 6.04
N GLY A 32 6.06 -17.20 7.18
CA GLY A 32 7.19 -17.18 8.10
C GLY A 32 8.45 -16.50 7.55
N TYR A 33 8.35 -15.70 6.52
CA TYR A 33 9.49 -14.99 5.94
C TYR A 33 9.87 -13.73 6.72
N LEU A 34 8.92 -13.11 7.41
CA LEU A 34 9.14 -12.03 8.36
C LEU A 34 8.93 -12.54 9.80
N ASP A 35 9.78 -12.13 10.70
CA ASP A 35 9.61 -12.41 12.13
C ASP A 35 8.60 -11.43 12.74
N VAL A 36 7.36 -11.58 12.31
CA VAL A 36 6.19 -10.81 12.78
C VAL A 36 4.98 -11.70 12.96
N GLN A 37 4.04 -11.26 13.79
CA GLN A 37 2.73 -11.87 14.01
C GLN A 37 1.68 -10.77 13.96
N THR A 38 0.54 -11.05 13.34
CA THR A 38 -0.59 -10.13 13.26
C THR A 38 -1.76 -10.64 14.09
N THR A 39 -2.35 -9.77 14.89
CA THR A 39 -3.61 -10.05 15.59
C THR A 39 -4.68 -9.11 15.04
N MET A 40 -5.76 -9.69 14.52
CA MET A 40 -6.90 -8.93 14.02
C MET A 40 -7.60 -8.21 15.16
N THR A 41 -7.98 -6.96 14.94
CA THR A 41 -8.70 -6.11 15.90
C THR A 41 -9.87 -5.41 15.21
N ALA A 42 -10.92 -5.09 15.94
CA ALA A 42 -12.10 -4.42 15.37
C ALA A 42 -11.83 -2.99 14.87
N ASN A 43 -10.65 -2.45 15.17
CA ASN A 43 -10.26 -1.08 14.81
C ASN A 43 -9.73 -1.03 13.37
N LYS A 44 -10.62 -0.77 12.42
CA LYS A 44 -10.21 -0.52 11.04
C LYS A 44 -9.57 0.87 10.93
N LYS A 45 -8.33 0.90 10.48
CA LYS A 45 -7.59 2.13 10.19
C LYS A 45 -7.73 2.47 8.71
N VAL A 46 -8.25 3.65 8.41
CA VAL A 46 -8.33 4.21 7.05
C VAL A 46 -7.88 5.66 7.13
N THR A 47 -6.67 5.95 6.70
CA THR A 47 -6.07 7.28 6.90
C THR A 47 -5.22 7.66 5.69
N PRO A 48 -5.46 8.84 5.06
CA PRO A 48 -4.51 9.45 4.17
C PRO A 48 -3.18 9.64 4.90
N THR A 49 -2.10 9.29 4.25
CA THR A 49 -0.81 9.17 4.92
C THR A 49 0.29 9.85 4.13
N ALA A 50 1.03 10.73 4.79
CA ALA A 50 2.33 11.20 4.34
C ALA A 50 3.40 10.34 5.02
N ALA A 51 4.11 9.56 4.24
CA ALA A 51 5.14 8.66 4.73
C ALA A 51 6.52 8.99 4.15
N VAL A 52 7.56 8.56 4.85
CA VAL A 52 8.93 8.59 4.36
C VAL A 52 9.46 7.16 4.33
N HIS A 53 9.78 6.67 3.14
CA HIS A 53 10.46 5.38 3.00
C HIS A 53 11.89 5.49 3.52
N LEU A 54 12.23 4.72 4.55
CA LEU A 54 13.45 4.95 5.32
C LEU A 54 14.73 4.69 4.52
N ALA A 55 14.75 3.65 3.68
CA ALA A 55 15.95 3.29 2.93
C ALA A 55 16.30 4.27 1.80
N SER A 56 15.31 4.98 1.22
CA SER A 56 15.54 5.93 0.12
C SER A 56 15.38 7.39 0.53
N GLY A 57 14.79 7.67 1.69
CA GLY A 57 14.37 9.02 2.08
C GLY A 57 13.23 9.60 1.24
N THR A 58 12.60 8.78 0.39
CA THR A 58 11.54 9.24 -0.51
C THR A 58 10.26 9.51 0.28
N GLN A 59 9.68 10.69 0.08
CA GLN A 59 8.33 10.99 0.57
C GLN A 59 7.30 10.30 -0.32
N ILE A 60 6.31 9.66 0.31
CA ILE A 60 5.23 8.93 -0.35
C ILE A 60 3.91 9.44 0.20
N ASN A 61 3.08 9.99 -0.67
CA ASN A 61 1.70 10.27 -0.36
C ASN A 61 0.88 9.04 -0.73
N GLY A 62 0.15 8.51 0.23
CA GLY A 62 -0.63 7.30 0.04
C GLY A 62 -1.74 7.21 1.08
N TYR A 63 -2.11 6.03 1.41
CA TYR A 63 -3.11 5.77 2.44
C TYR A 63 -2.79 4.46 3.16
N GLU A 64 -3.21 4.38 4.40
CA GLU A 64 -3.09 3.21 5.24
C GLU A 64 -4.49 2.63 5.45
N ILE A 65 -4.68 1.39 5.03
CA ILE A 65 -5.94 0.64 5.25
C ILE A 65 -5.57 -0.74 5.73
N HIS A 66 -5.85 -1.03 7.00
CA HIS A 66 -5.70 -2.36 7.53
C HIS A 66 -6.58 -2.58 8.76
N ILE A 67 -6.74 -3.85 9.09
CA ILE A 67 -7.33 -4.33 10.33
C ILE A 67 -6.26 -5.18 11.01
N GLY A 68 -6.10 -4.99 12.32
CA GLY A 68 -5.14 -5.72 13.13
C GLY A 68 -3.82 -5.02 13.37
N ASP A 69 -3.16 -5.49 14.41
CA ASP A 69 -1.86 -5.00 14.88
C ASP A 69 -0.78 -6.04 14.60
N THR A 70 0.33 -5.59 14.02
CA THR A 70 1.48 -6.45 13.69
C THR A 70 2.66 -6.09 14.57
N ILE A 71 3.20 -7.11 15.24
CA ILE A 71 4.35 -7.01 16.14
C ILE A 71 5.38 -8.10 15.82
N GLY A 72 6.62 -7.86 16.18
CA GLY A 72 7.70 -8.85 16.05
C GLY A 72 9.08 -8.22 15.94
N ASN A 73 10.10 -9.07 15.87
CA ASN A 73 11.49 -8.59 15.85
C ASN A 73 11.82 -7.78 14.59
N ASP A 74 11.22 -8.12 13.45
CA ASP A 74 11.48 -7.42 12.19
C ASP A 74 10.83 -6.02 12.15
N CYS A 75 9.84 -5.73 13.03
CA CYS A 75 9.28 -4.39 13.20
C CYS A 75 10.31 -3.39 13.78
N SER A 76 11.42 -3.87 14.37
CA SER A 76 12.54 -3.00 14.76
C SER A 76 13.28 -2.37 13.57
N ARG A 77 13.03 -2.85 12.37
CA ARG A 77 13.52 -2.34 11.08
C ARG A 77 12.34 -1.97 10.20
N PRO A 78 11.67 -0.84 10.47
CA PRO A 78 10.48 -0.45 9.75
C PRO A 78 10.78 -0.13 8.28
N PHE A 79 9.79 -0.35 7.43
CA PHE A 79 9.85 -0.02 6.01
C PHE A 79 9.77 1.50 5.78
N ALA A 80 8.88 2.15 6.51
CA ALA A 80 8.63 3.58 6.39
C ALA A 80 8.32 4.20 7.77
N THR A 81 8.31 5.53 7.79
CA THR A 81 7.67 6.30 8.87
C THR A 81 6.40 6.91 8.30
N SER A 82 5.26 6.56 8.85
CA SER A 82 3.92 6.99 8.45
C SER A 82 3.38 7.98 9.49
N ASN A 83 3.17 9.24 9.11
CA ASN A 83 2.72 10.28 10.04
C ASN A 83 3.52 10.32 11.36
N GLY A 84 4.84 10.08 11.29
CA GLY A 84 5.74 10.06 12.45
C GLY A 84 5.78 8.74 13.22
N THR A 85 5.00 7.73 12.83
CA THR A 85 4.97 6.39 13.45
C THR A 85 5.66 5.37 12.55
N PRO A 86 6.48 4.46 13.08
CA PRO A 86 7.06 3.37 12.29
C PRO A 86 5.97 2.50 11.63
N ASP A 87 6.15 2.17 10.36
CA ASP A 87 5.30 1.26 9.59
C ASP A 87 6.09 0.16 8.93
N GLY A 88 5.55 -1.05 8.99
CA GLY A 88 6.08 -2.21 8.31
C GLY A 88 7.25 -2.89 9.01
N ALA A 89 7.86 -3.82 8.28
CA ALA A 89 8.98 -4.62 8.75
C ALA A 89 9.91 -5.01 7.59
N ILE A 90 11.19 -5.14 7.88
CA ILE A 90 12.20 -5.58 6.91
C ILE A 90 13.08 -6.64 7.56
N THR A 91 13.36 -7.74 6.84
CA THR A 91 14.34 -8.75 7.28
C THR A 91 15.74 -8.14 7.39
N LEU A 92 16.62 -8.80 8.17
CA LEU A 92 18.03 -8.40 8.28
C LEU A 92 18.75 -8.29 6.93
N THR A 93 18.39 -9.14 5.97
CA THR A 93 18.97 -9.13 4.62
C THR A 93 18.42 -8.03 3.72
N GLY A 94 17.32 -7.37 4.12
CA GLY A 94 16.63 -6.38 3.29
C GLY A 94 15.86 -6.95 2.08
N GLN A 95 15.85 -8.27 1.90
CA GLN A 95 15.27 -8.90 0.72
C GLN A 95 13.76 -9.11 0.82
N ILE A 96 13.24 -9.18 2.04
CA ILE A 96 11.81 -9.35 2.30
C ILE A 96 11.36 -8.20 3.18
N MET A 97 10.29 -7.55 2.77
CA MET A 97 9.76 -6.37 3.43
C MET A 97 8.24 -6.36 3.36
N GLY A 98 7.61 -5.72 4.32
CA GLY A 98 6.17 -5.57 4.40
C GLY A 98 5.78 -4.19 4.92
N THR A 99 4.60 -3.69 4.53
CA THR A 99 4.08 -2.38 4.91
C THR A 99 2.55 -2.37 4.82
N TYR A 100 1.91 -1.51 5.60
CA TYR A 100 0.48 -1.19 5.47
C TYR A 100 0.21 0.02 4.59
N LEU A 101 1.26 0.66 4.09
CA LEU A 101 1.15 1.82 3.21
C LEU A 101 0.77 1.40 1.80
N HIS A 102 -0.34 1.92 1.31
CA HIS A 102 -0.82 1.80 -0.07
C HIS A 102 -0.38 3.02 -0.91
N GLY A 103 -0.46 2.89 -2.24
CA GLY A 103 -0.10 3.97 -3.16
C GLY A 103 1.39 4.12 -3.43
N LEU A 104 2.23 3.20 -2.95
CA LEU A 104 3.69 3.25 -3.09
C LEU A 104 4.16 3.50 -4.52
N PHE A 105 3.59 2.76 -5.47
CA PHE A 105 4.04 2.77 -6.87
C PHE A 105 3.44 3.89 -7.71
N SER A 106 2.47 4.64 -7.21
CA SER A 106 2.04 5.91 -7.80
C SER A 106 3.13 6.97 -7.65
N ASN A 107 3.91 6.89 -6.55
CA ASN A 107 5.05 7.78 -6.37
C ASN A 107 6.19 7.43 -7.33
N ASN A 108 6.47 8.32 -8.27
CA ASN A 108 7.48 8.14 -9.32
C ASN A 108 8.90 7.90 -8.77
N SER A 109 9.26 8.59 -7.68
CA SER A 109 10.60 8.49 -7.08
C SER A 109 10.79 7.16 -6.37
N PHE A 110 9.78 6.73 -5.58
CA PHE A 110 9.80 5.42 -4.94
C PHE A 110 9.80 4.29 -5.98
N ARG A 111 8.95 4.37 -7.01
CA ARG A 111 8.88 3.36 -8.07
C ARG A 111 10.22 3.19 -8.77
N ARG A 112 10.89 4.29 -9.15
CA ARG A 112 12.22 4.24 -9.78
C ARG A 112 13.27 3.66 -8.85
N TYR A 113 13.27 4.05 -7.58
CA TYR A 113 14.17 3.49 -6.56
C TYR A 113 13.97 1.98 -6.43
N PHE A 114 12.74 1.54 -6.24
CA PHE A 114 12.40 0.13 -6.04
C PHE A 114 12.81 -0.73 -7.25
N LEU A 115 12.42 -0.31 -8.46
CA LEU A 115 12.75 -1.03 -9.69
C LEU A 115 14.27 -1.14 -9.89
N LYS A 116 15.01 -0.06 -9.63
CA LYS A 116 16.47 -0.08 -9.71
C LYS A 116 17.09 -1.07 -8.73
N ASN A 117 16.58 -1.14 -7.51
CA ASN A 117 17.10 -2.05 -6.48
C ASN A 117 16.86 -3.55 -6.77
N ILE A 118 15.84 -3.87 -7.54
CA ILE A 118 15.59 -5.24 -8.01
C ILE A 118 16.24 -5.54 -9.36
N GLY A 119 17.08 -4.64 -9.86
CA GLY A 119 17.79 -4.81 -11.13
C GLY A 119 16.95 -4.54 -12.39
N ALA A 120 15.74 -4.00 -12.23
CA ALA A 120 14.89 -3.62 -13.35
C ALA A 120 15.25 -2.22 -13.86
N LYS A 121 15.06 -1.99 -15.15
CA LYS A 121 15.25 -0.68 -15.76
C LYS A 121 14.00 0.18 -15.56
N PRO A 122 14.06 1.25 -14.74
CA PRO A 122 12.88 2.11 -14.54
C PRO A 122 12.57 2.91 -15.81
N SER A 123 11.29 3.09 -16.10
CA SER A 123 10.82 4.03 -17.12
C SER A 123 10.74 5.45 -16.54
N ASN A 124 10.66 6.44 -17.44
CA ASN A 124 10.38 7.84 -17.06
C ASN A 124 8.89 8.13 -16.96
N LEU A 125 8.05 7.09 -16.89
CA LEU A 125 6.62 7.24 -16.75
C LEU A 125 6.29 8.09 -15.52
N ASP A 126 5.47 9.11 -15.72
CA ASP A 126 4.76 9.80 -14.66
C ASP A 126 3.34 9.26 -14.59
N TYR A 127 3.06 8.49 -13.53
CA TYR A 127 1.79 7.77 -13.42
C TYR A 127 0.60 8.72 -13.34
N ASP A 128 0.72 9.76 -12.53
CA ASP A 128 -0.38 10.70 -12.33
C ASP A 128 -0.66 11.50 -13.61
N GLN A 129 0.40 11.94 -14.28
CA GLN A 129 0.27 12.64 -15.57
C GLN A 129 -0.34 11.76 -16.66
N GLU A 130 0.00 10.47 -16.69
CA GLU A 130 -0.61 9.52 -17.65
C GLU A 130 -2.10 9.30 -17.36
N VAL A 131 -2.48 9.17 -16.09
CA VAL A 131 -3.90 9.06 -15.69
C VAL A 131 -4.68 10.30 -16.10
N GLU A 132 -4.19 11.51 -15.79
CA GLU A 132 -4.82 12.77 -16.19
C GLU A 132 -4.99 12.86 -17.72
N SER A 133 -3.94 12.51 -18.47
CA SER A 133 -4.02 12.49 -19.95
C SER A 133 -5.07 11.52 -20.49
N ILE A 134 -5.29 10.39 -19.83
CA ILE A 134 -6.33 9.42 -20.21
C ILE A 134 -7.72 9.96 -19.86
N LEU A 135 -7.87 10.59 -18.70
CA LEU A 135 -9.12 11.20 -18.28
C LEU A 135 -9.54 12.36 -19.21
N ASP A 136 -8.60 13.20 -19.61
CA ASP A 136 -8.84 14.28 -20.58
C ASP A 136 -9.35 13.72 -21.93
N LYS A 137 -8.69 12.67 -22.43
CA LYS A 137 -9.12 11.99 -23.67
C LYS A 137 -10.52 11.37 -23.54
N LEU A 138 -10.84 10.83 -22.36
CA LEU A 138 -12.17 10.31 -22.07
C LEU A 138 -13.21 11.45 -22.04
N GLY A 139 -12.89 12.57 -21.40
CA GLY A 139 -13.70 13.78 -21.39
C GLY A 139 -14.01 14.27 -22.83
N ASP A 140 -12.98 14.44 -23.63
CA ASP A 140 -13.11 14.82 -25.05
C ASP A 140 -13.99 13.84 -25.85
N HIS A 141 -13.86 12.54 -25.55
CA HIS A 141 -14.67 11.51 -26.21
C HIS A 141 -16.14 11.63 -25.81
N MET A 142 -16.41 11.85 -24.52
CA MET A 142 -17.77 12.02 -24.01
C MET A 142 -18.43 13.26 -24.58
N GLU A 143 -17.75 14.41 -24.61
CA GLU A 143 -18.29 15.65 -25.20
C GLU A 143 -18.70 15.49 -26.69
N LYS A 144 -17.96 14.68 -27.44
CA LYS A 144 -18.25 14.43 -28.86
C LYS A 144 -19.41 13.46 -29.12
N ASN A 145 -19.71 12.58 -28.14
CA ASN A 145 -20.65 11.47 -28.36
C ASN A 145 -21.87 11.48 -27.44
N VAL A 146 -21.92 12.36 -26.43
CA VAL A 146 -22.98 12.45 -25.43
C VAL A 146 -23.44 13.91 -25.33
N ASP A 147 -24.75 14.15 -25.32
CA ASP A 147 -25.31 15.46 -24.97
C ASP A 147 -25.20 15.67 -23.46
N ILE A 148 -24.08 16.25 -23.05
CA ILE A 148 -23.72 16.46 -21.61
C ILE A 148 -24.71 17.40 -20.93
N GLU A 149 -25.23 18.44 -21.64
CA GLU A 149 -26.22 19.38 -21.10
C GLU A 149 -27.56 18.69 -20.80
N ALA A 150 -28.02 17.85 -21.73
CA ALA A 150 -29.20 17.04 -21.51
C ALA A 150 -29.03 16.10 -20.33
N PHE A 151 -27.86 15.47 -20.21
CA PHE A 151 -27.54 14.56 -19.09
C PHE A 151 -27.57 15.28 -17.73
N ILE A 152 -26.96 16.46 -17.64
CA ILE A 152 -26.97 17.28 -16.42
C ILE A 152 -28.38 17.77 -16.07
N SER A 153 -29.21 18.06 -17.07
CA SER A 153 -30.59 18.53 -16.86
C SER A 153 -31.48 17.45 -16.23
N ILE A 154 -31.22 16.17 -16.50
CA ILE A 154 -31.96 15.02 -15.96
C ILE A 154 -31.52 14.74 -14.50
N ALA A 155 -30.30 15.09 -14.13
CA ALA A 155 -29.74 14.85 -12.81
C ALA A 155 -30.14 15.89 -11.75
N ARG A 156 -30.93 16.92 -12.13
CA ARG A 156 -31.51 17.92 -11.23
C ARG A 156 -32.97 17.61 -10.94
#